data_96d2a710904814aa025dd8306ea66692
#
_entry.id   96d2a710904814aa025dd8306ea66692
#
_cell.length_a   1.000
_cell.length_b   1.000
_cell.length_c   1.000
_cell.angle_alpha   90.00
_cell.angle_beta   90.00
_cell.angle_gamma   90.00
#
_symmetry.space_group_name_H-M   'P 1'
#
loop_
_entity.id
_entity.type
_entity.pdbx_description
1 polymer ?
#
loop_
_entity_poly.entity_id
_entity_poly.type
_entity_poly.pdbx_seq_one_letter_code
_entity_poly.pdbx_strand_id
1 'polypeptide(L)'
;MIGGVDASFVARTFASAPTQGASRAQKSDTASSGELSEEQKKQVEKLKKRDQEVRAHEQAHVAAGGNLIRGGVNFKYETGPDGQRYAVGGDVSIDVSKARTPQETVRKAEQIRNAAMAPSDPSAQDYSVAAQAGRLAAKAQAEMAQNTQESQTKAAGISSAAASAVKAYQAAEEAFSAVAGNLIAARA
;
A
#
# COMPACT_ATOMS: atom_id res chain seq x y z
N MET A 1 -33.20 -56.21 -18.73
CA MET A 1 -34.06 -55.62 -19.78
C MET A 1 -33.28 -54.44 -20.33
N ILE A 2 -32.48 -54.68 -21.37
CA ILE A 2 -32.82 -54.70 -22.79
C ILE A 2 -33.16 -53.31 -23.29
N GLY A 3 -32.33 -52.87 -24.22
CA GLY A 3 -32.48 -52.05 -25.38
C GLY A 3 -31.49 -50.89 -25.39
N GLY A 4 -30.51 -50.75 -26.21
CA GLY A 4 -30.18 -51.25 -27.54
C GLY A 4 -30.86 -50.40 -28.60
N VAL A 5 -30.15 -49.38 -29.16
CA VAL A 5 -30.40 -48.78 -30.48
C VAL A 5 -29.11 -48.06 -30.90
N ASP A 6 -28.52 -48.53 -31.78
CA ASP A 6 -28.43 -48.55 -33.24
C ASP A 6 -27.84 -47.25 -33.82
N ALA A 7 -26.70 -47.49 -34.40
CA ALA A 7 -25.93 -46.61 -35.25
C ALA A 7 -26.70 -46.37 -36.58
N SER A 8 -26.69 -45.15 -37.05
CA SER A 8 -26.89 -44.85 -38.45
C SER A 8 -25.88 -43.81 -38.92
N PHE A 9 -24.82 -44.37 -39.45
CA PHE A 9 -23.80 -43.75 -40.28
C PHE A 9 -24.41 -43.37 -41.63
N VAL A 10 -24.52 -42.10 -41.92
CA VAL A 10 -24.80 -41.60 -43.25
C VAL A 10 -23.60 -40.86 -43.79
N ALA A 11 -22.82 -41.55 -44.57
CA ALA A 11 -21.81 -40.99 -45.45
C ALA A 11 -22.47 -40.11 -46.51
N ARG A 12 -22.18 -38.83 -46.52
CA ARG A 12 -22.41 -37.97 -47.67
C ARG A 12 -21.07 -37.58 -48.29
N THR A 13 -20.80 -38.27 -49.37
CA THR A 13 -19.81 -37.85 -50.36
C THR A 13 -20.28 -36.58 -51.02
N PHE A 14 -19.51 -35.53 -50.91
CA PHE A 14 -19.59 -34.35 -51.79
C PHE A 14 -18.34 -34.19 -52.60
N ALA A 15 -18.59 -34.21 -53.87
CA ALA A 15 -17.64 -34.16 -54.97
C ALA A 15 -16.78 -32.90 -54.94
N SER A 16 -15.54 -33.09 -55.36
CA SER A 16 -14.58 -32.08 -55.71
C SER A 16 -15.07 -31.10 -56.76
N ALA A 17 -14.91 -29.78 -56.52
CA ALA A 17 -14.79 -28.78 -57.58
C ALA A 17 -13.53 -27.95 -57.32
N PRO A 18 -12.68 -27.76 -58.34
CA PRO A 18 -11.49 -26.94 -58.19
C PRO A 18 -11.84 -25.48 -58.41
N THR A 19 -11.68 -24.65 -57.40
CA THR A 19 -11.72 -23.21 -57.58
C THR A 19 -10.29 -22.68 -57.57
N GLN A 20 -9.91 -22.23 -58.71
CA GLN A 20 -8.66 -21.49 -58.98
C GLN A 20 -8.56 -20.19 -58.17
N GLY A 21 -7.37 -19.94 -57.67
CA GLY A 21 -6.78 -18.63 -57.77
C GLY A 21 -7.26 -17.54 -56.84
N ALA A 22 -6.56 -17.40 -55.74
CA ALA A 22 -6.08 -16.08 -55.31
C ALA A 22 -4.88 -16.36 -54.40
N SER A 23 -3.74 -16.34 -55.05
CA SER A 23 -2.42 -16.20 -54.41
C SER A 23 -2.41 -14.85 -53.68
N ARG A 24 -2.97 -14.79 -52.48
CA ARG A 24 -2.76 -13.66 -51.59
C ARG A 24 -1.34 -13.83 -51.06
N ALA A 25 -0.43 -13.11 -51.72
CA ALA A 25 0.93 -12.94 -51.22
C ALA A 25 0.85 -12.56 -49.75
N GLN A 26 1.04 -13.54 -48.87
CA GLN A 26 1.50 -13.30 -47.53
C GLN A 26 2.85 -12.63 -47.69
N LYS A 27 2.86 -11.32 -47.55
CA LYS A 27 4.03 -10.57 -47.29
C LYS A 27 4.56 -11.08 -45.94
N SER A 28 5.35 -12.13 -46.01
CA SER A 28 6.24 -12.54 -44.93
C SER A 28 7.18 -11.34 -44.77
N ASP A 29 6.89 -10.49 -43.79
CA ASP A 29 7.87 -9.60 -43.24
C ASP A 29 8.96 -10.48 -42.63
N THR A 30 9.79 -11.01 -43.49
CA THR A 30 11.10 -11.53 -43.15
C THR A 30 11.78 -10.35 -42.45
N ALA A 31 11.98 -10.49 -41.15
CA ALA A 31 12.80 -9.57 -40.39
C ALA A 31 14.16 -9.52 -41.07
N SER A 32 14.30 -8.59 -41.98
CA SER A 32 15.58 -8.19 -42.54
C SER A 32 16.36 -7.65 -41.34
N SER A 33 17.41 -8.36 -40.95
CA SER A 33 18.48 -7.83 -40.11
C SER A 33 19.27 -6.79 -40.90
N GLY A 34 18.56 -5.84 -41.51
CA GLY A 34 19.10 -4.65 -42.12
C GLY A 34 19.57 -3.70 -41.04
N GLU A 35 20.71 -3.07 -41.23
CA GLU A 35 21.19 -2.00 -40.37
C GLU A 35 20.09 -0.98 -40.14
N LEU A 36 19.89 -0.59 -38.88
CA LEU A 36 18.94 0.46 -38.52
C LEU A 36 19.30 1.76 -39.21
N SER A 37 18.31 2.47 -39.72
CA SER A 37 18.54 3.81 -40.24
C SER A 37 19.06 4.75 -39.13
N GLU A 38 19.68 5.85 -39.49
CA GLU A 38 20.17 6.82 -38.50
C GLU A 38 19.05 7.38 -37.60
N GLU A 39 17.85 7.51 -38.16
CA GLU A 39 16.68 7.92 -37.39
C GLU A 39 16.24 6.86 -36.38
N GLN A 40 16.25 5.59 -36.79
CA GLN A 40 15.97 4.46 -35.92
C GLN A 40 17.04 4.30 -34.81
N LYS A 41 18.31 4.49 -35.11
CA LYS A 41 19.39 4.50 -34.11
C LYS A 41 19.16 5.60 -33.07
N LYS A 42 18.83 6.82 -33.48
CA LYS A 42 18.49 7.92 -32.58
C LYS A 42 17.27 7.61 -31.71
N GLN A 43 16.27 6.92 -32.25
CA GLN A 43 15.10 6.50 -31.48
C GLN A 43 15.50 5.45 -30.43
N VAL A 44 16.32 4.46 -30.78
CA VAL A 44 16.84 3.46 -29.84
C VAL A 44 17.65 4.12 -28.72
N GLU A 45 18.50 5.09 -29.03
CA GLU A 45 19.25 5.84 -28.02
C GLU A 45 18.33 6.58 -27.04
N LYS A 46 17.28 7.23 -27.53
CA LYS A 46 16.27 7.88 -26.67
C LYS A 46 15.56 6.88 -25.77
N LEU A 47 15.17 5.73 -26.34
CA LEU A 47 14.51 4.66 -25.55
C LEU A 47 15.44 4.09 -24.49
N LYS A 48 16.71 3.85 -24.81
CA LYS A 48 17.73 3.39 -23.83
C LYS A 48 17.90 4.38 -22.69
N LYS A 49 18.02 5.66 -23.02
CA LYS A 49 18.12 6.71 -22.02
C LYS A 49 16.88 6.75 -21.12
N ARG A 50 15.70 6.67 -21.70
CA ARG A 50 14.43 6.64 -20.96
C ARG A 50 14.32 5.40 -20.07
N ASP A 51 14.71 4.22 -20.55
CA ASP A 51 14.74 2.97 -19.78
C ASP A 51 15.63 3.11 -18.53
N GLN A 52 16.81 3.69 -18.69
CA GLN A 52 17.72 3.92 -17.55
C GLN A 52 17.13 4.91 -16.54
N GLU A 53 16.55 6.02 -16.99
CA GLU A 53 15.91 7.02 -16.15
C GLU A 53 14.75 6.41 -15.34
N VAL A 54 13.86 5.67 -16.02
CA VAL A 54 12.72 5.00 -15.39
C VAL A 54 13.18 3.98 -14.37
N ARG A 55 14.15 3.13 -14.72
CA ARG A 55 14.66 2.14 -13.74
C ARG A 55 15.32 2.78 -12.55
N ALA A 56 16.08 3.84 -12.74
CA ALA A 56 16.72 4.58 -11.64
C ALA A 56 15.67 5.24 -10.74
N HIS A 57 14.59 5.77 -11.33
CA HIS A 57 13.47 6.36 -10.60
C HIS A 57 12.78 5.32 -9.70
N GLU A 58 12.35 4.20 -10.27
CA GLU A 58 11.69 3.14 -9.50
C GLU A 58 12.62 2.52 -8.45
N GLN A 59 13.90 2.37 -8.76
CA GLN A 59 14.89 1.87 -7.82
C GLN A 59 15.06 2.79 -6.60
N ALA A 60 14.94 4.11 -6.78
CA ALA A 60 14.99 5.06 -5.67
C ALA A 60 13.81 4.86 -4.71
N HIS A 61 12.58 4.66 -5.24
CA HIS A 61 11.42 4.32 -4.43
C HIS A 61 11.61 3.02 -3.66
N VAL A 62 12.10 1.97 -4.32
CA VAL A 62 12.34 0.65 -3.70
C VAL A 62 13.39 0.75 -2.59
N ALA A 63 14.50 1.45 -2.85
CA ALA A 63 15.57 1.60 -1.87
C ALA A 63 15.11 2.35 -0.61
N ALA A 64 14.34 3.42 -0.78
CA ALA A 64 13.82 4.20 0.35
C ALA A 64 12.62 3.56 1.05
N GLY A 65 11.78 2.85 0.30
CA GLY A 65 10.54 2.24 0.83
C GLY A 65 10.77 0.93 1.58
N GLY A 66 11.79 0.15 1.19
CA GLY A 66 12.15 -1.10 1.85
C GLY A 66 10.96 -2.06 2.02
N ASN A 67 10.64 -2.41 3.26
CA ASN A 67 9.53 -3.30 3.61
C ASN A 67 8.13 -2.72 3.39
N LEU A 68 8.02 -1.44 3.05
CA LEU A 68 6.74 -0.82 2.69
C LEU A 68 6.35 -1.06 1.23
N ILE A 69 7.27 -1.54 0.40
CA ILE A 69 7.00 -1.83 -1.00
C ILE A 69 6.19 -3.11 -1.12
N ARG A 70 5.08 -3.04 -1.86
CA ARG A 70 4.21 -4.18 -2.13
C ARG A 70 4.33 -4.59 -3.59
N GLY A 71 4.65 -5.86 -3.84
CA GLY A 71 4.63 -6.48 -5.16
C GLY A 71 5.79 -6.13 -6.09
N GLY A 72 6.69 -5.21 -5.72
CA GLY A 72 7.82 -4.80 -6.56
C GLY A 72 7.47 -3.67 -7.54
N VAL A 73 8.32 -3.49 -8.56
CA VAL A 73 8.19 -2.45 -9.58
C VAL A 73 7.31 -2.94 -10.73
N ASN A 74 6.37 -2.12 -11.15
CA ASN A 74 5.55 -2.36 -12.34
C ASN A 74 6.04 -1.45 -13.47
N PHE A 75 6.63 -2.03 -14.53
CA PHE A 75 7.15 -1.27 -15.67
C PHE A 75 6.20 -1.30 -16.87
N LYS A 76 6.08 -0.15 -17.54
CA LYS A 76 5.47 -0.01 -18.86
C LYS A 76 6.55 -0.04 -19.90
N TYR A 77 6.37 -0.86 -20.95
CA TYR A 77 7.39 -1.07 -21.97
C TYR A 77 6.93 -0.60 -23.34
N GLU A 78 7.88 -0.08 -24.12
CA GLU A 78 7.77 0.19 -25.55
C GLU A 78 8.79 -0.66 -26.29
N THR A 79 8.42 -1.15 -27.50
CA THR A 79 9.34 -1.91 -28.35
C THR A 79 9.99 -0.95 -29.33
N GLY A 80 11.32 -0.92 -29.33
CA GLY A 80 12.11 -0.11 -30.23
C GLY A 80 12.19 -0.71 -31.65
N PRO A 81 12.69 0.06 -32.60
CA PRO A 81 12.88 -0.40 -33.97
C PRO A 81 13.94 -1.50 -34.10
N ASP A 82 14.73 -1.73 -33.08
CA ASP A 82 15.68 -2.86 -32.93
C ASP A 82 15.01 -4.14 -32.37
N GLY A 83 13.70 -4.14 -32.15
CA GLY A 83 12.93 -5.23 -31.59
C GLY A 83 13.09 -5.43 -30.09
N GLN A 84 13.86 -4.59 -29.38
CA GLN A 84 14.04 -4.69 -27.94
C GLN A 84 12.98 -3.90 -27.18
N ARG A 85 12.70 -4.32 -25.95
CA ARG A 85 11.72 -3.66 -25.05
C ARG A 85 12.45 -2.73 -24.08
N TYR A 86 11.99 -1.49 -24.01
CA TYR A 86 12.51 -0.44 -23.13
C TYR A 86 11.44 0.00 -22.15
N ALA A 87 11.77 0.13 -20.87
CA ALA A 87 10.88 0.71 -19.90
C ALA A 87 10.72 2.22 -20.19
N VAL A 88 9.50 2.65 -20.46
CA VAL A 88 9.16 4.07 -20.74
C VAL A 88 8.38 4.72 -19.62
N GLY A 89 7.96 3.93 -18.62
CA GLY A 89 7.29 4.36 -17.40
C GLY A 89 7.26 3.21 -16.41
N GLY A 90 7.00 3.54 -15.16
CA GLY A 90 6.86 2.56 -14.07
C GLY A 90 6.09 3.17 -12.92
N ASP A 91 5.78 2.32 -11.94
CA ASP A 91 5.25 2.69 -10.63
C ASP A 91 5.61 1.65 -9.59
N VAL A 92 5.69 2.10 -8.35
CA VAL A 92 5.92 1.25 -7.17
C VAL A 92 4.77 1.44 -6.19
N SER A 93 4.16 0.33 -5.78
CA SER A 93 3.09 0.37 -4.78
C SER A 93 3.68 0.46 -3.37
N ILE A 94 3.37 1.55 -2.66
CA ILE A 94 3.78 1.77 -1.27
C ILE A 94 2.60 1.50 -0.34
N ASP A 95 2.82 0.76 0.75
CA ASP A 95 1.80 0.47 1.76
C ASP A 95 1.48 1.69 2.62
N VAL A 96 0.37 2.35 2.36
CA VAL A 96 -0.13 3.52 3.09
C VAL A 96 -1.09 3.16 4.23
N SER A 97 -1.20 1.91 4.64
CA SER A 97 -2.04 1.48 5.75
C SER A 97 -1.50 2.00 7.09
N LYS A 98 -2.38 2.19 8.08
CA LYS A 98 -1.97 2.52 9.45
C LYS A 98 -1.27 1.33 10.12
N ALA A 99 -0.38 1.59 11.06
CA ALA A 99 0.25 0.59 11.93
C ALA A 99 -0.66 0.25 13.13
N ARG A 100 -0.18 -0.59 14.04
CA ARG A 100 -0.95 -1.06 15.19
C ARG A 100 -1.19 0.04 16.22
N THR A 101 -0.22 0.91 16.41
CA THR A 101 -0.30 2.03 17.35
C THR A 101 -0.21 3.35 16.62
N PRO A 102 -0.76 4.44 17.20
CA PRO A 102 -0.62 5.77 16.63
C PRO A 102 0.84 6.21 16.48
N GLN A 103 1.69 5.89 17.45
CA GLN A 103 3.13 6.22 17.39
C GLN A 103 3.84 5.51 16.25
N GLU A 104 3.58 4.21 16.05
CA GLU A 104 4.11 3.45 14.90
C GLU A 104 3.56 3.99 13.58
N THR A 105 2.30 4.43 13.57
CA THR A 105 1.66 5.02 12.39
C THR A 105 2.34 6.32 11.98
N VAL A 106 2.73 7.19 12.92
CA VAL A 106 3.49 8.41 12.61
C VAL A 106 4.82 8.06 11.98
N ARG A 107 5.59 7.15 12.59
CA ARG A 107 6.89 6.71 12.03
C ARG A 107 6.76 6.08 10.65
N LYS A 108 5.76 5.22 10.47
CA LYS A 108 5.47 4.60 9.16
C LYS A 108 5.09 5.66 8.12
N ALA A 109 4.29 6.64 8.48
CA ALA A 109 3.89 7.72 7.58
C ALA A 109 5.08 8.58 7.14
N GLU A 110 6.03 8.87 8.03
CA GLU A 110 7.28 9.55 7.68
C GLU A 110 8.11 8.71 6.70
N GLN A 111 8.21 7.41 6.92
CA GLN A 111 8.91 6.50 6.01
C GLN A 111 8.23 6.43 4.64
N ILE A 112 6.89 6.36 4.57
CA ILE A 112 6.11 6.42 3.33
C ILE A 112 6.41 7.72 2.57
N ARG A 113 6.38 8.86 3.27
CA ARG A 113 6.67 10.16 2.66
C ARG A 113 8.09 10.22 2.09
N ASN A 114 9.07 9.74 2.84
CA ASN A 114 10.46 9.69 2.38
C ASN A 114 10.62 8.77 1.17
N ALA A 115 9.95 7.62 1.17
CA ALA A 115 9.95 6.69 0.04
C ALA A 115 9.31 7.31 -1.22
N ALA A 116 8.16 7.98 -1.07
CA ALA A 116 7.47 8.63 -2.18
C ALA A 116 8.27 9.80 -2.77
N MET A 117 9.05 10.49 -1.96
CA MET A 117 9.86 11.65 -2.38
C MET A 117 11.33 11.29 -2.65
N ALA A 118 11.67 10.01 -2.77
CA ALA A 118 13.05 9.55 -2.92
C ALA A 118 13.69 9.86 -4.28
N PRO A 119 13.00 9.77 -5.44
CA PRO A 119 13.57 10.20 -6.71
C PRO A 119 13.82 11.70 -6.76
N SER A 120 14.76 12.12 -7.60
CA SER A 120 15.07 13.55 -7.82
C SER A 120 13.92 14.34 -8.48
N ASP A 121 13.05 13.65 -9.22
CA ASP A 121 11.89 14.23 -9.91
C ASP A 121 10.65 13.37 -9.64
N PRO A 122 10.02 13.50 -8.45
CA PRO A 122 8.86 12.71 -8.08
C PRO A 122 7.66 12.97 -8.99
N SER A 123 6.92 11.92 -9.34
CA SER A 123 5.71 12.02 -10.17
C SER A 123 4.52 12.63 -9.40
N ALA A 124 3.47 13.02 -10.13
CA ALA A 124 2.22 13.49 -9.50
C ALA A 124 1.61 12.43 -8.57
N GLN A 125 1.78 11.15 -8.88
CA GLN A 125 1.35 10.04 -8.02
C GLN A 125 2.14 10.00 -6.73
N ASP A 126 3.47 10.19 -6.78
CA ASP A 126 4.34 10.19 -5.60
C ASP A 126 4.00 11.35 -4.65
N TYR A 127 3.73 12.54 -5.19
CA TYR A 127 3.20 13.66 -4.41
C TYR A 127 1.86 13.32 -3.74
N SER A 128 0.98 12.60 -4.43
CA SER A 128 -0.29 12.15 -3.86
C SER A 128 -0.08 11.18 -2.70
N VAL A 129 0.83 10.22 -2.84
CA VAL A 129 1.21 9.26 -1.78
C VAL A 129 1.85 9.99 -0.60
N ALA A 130 2.74 10.93 -0.84
CA ALA A 130 3.36 11.75 0.20
C ALA A 130 2.32 12.58 0.98
N ALA A 131 1.34 13.15 0.29
CA ALA A 131 0.23 13.88 0.91
C ALA A 131 -0.69 12.96 1.73
N GLN A 132 -0.95 11.73 1.27
CA GLN A 132 -1.70 10.73 2.04
C GLN A 132 -0.95 10.35 3.32
N ALA A 133 0.35 10.16 3.25
CA ALA A 133 1.20 9.91 4.41
C ALA A 133 1.14 11.06 5.42
N GLY A 134 1.17 12.30 4.95
CA GLY A 134 1.00 13.48 5.82
C GLY A 134 -0.33 13.50 6.57
N ARG A 135 -1.43 13.19 5.89
CA ARG A 135 -2.76 13.06 6.52
C ARG A 135 -2.81 11.91 7.53
N LEU A 136 -2.18 10.79 7.21
CA LEU A 136 -2.09 9.63 8.10
C LEU A 136 -1.33 9.97 9.39
N ALA A 137 -0.20 10.67 9.28
CA ALA A 137 0.58 11.14 10.42
C ALA A 137 -0.23 12.11 11.31
N ALA A 138 -0.87 13.11 10.72
CA ALA A 138 -1.68 14.08 11.45
C ALA A 138 -2.82 13.41 12.22
N LYS A 139 -3.51 12.44 11.60
CA LYS A 139 -4.56 11.66 12.28
C LYS A 139 -4.02 10.87 13.45
N ALA A 140 -2.89 10.20 13.28
CA ALA A 140 -2.25 9.42 14.35
C ALA A 140 -1.79 10.32 15.51
N GLN A 141 -1.27 11.51 15.23
CA GLN A 141 -0.91 12.50 16.25
C GLN A 141 -2.13 12.98 17.04
N ALA A 142 -3.25 13.23 16.37
CA ALA A 142 -4.52 13.59 17.03
C ALA A 142 -5.03 12.45 17.94
N GLU A 143 -4.97 11.20 17.48
CA GLU A 143 -5.32 10.02 18.28
C GLU A 143 -4.42 9.91 19.54
N MET A 144 -3.12 10.20 19.42
CA MET A 144 -2.20 10.22 20.57
C MET A 144 -2.58 11.30 21.59
N ALA A 145 -2.89 12.50 21.12
CA ALA A 145 -3.30 13.60 21.99
C ALA A 145 -4.60 13.26 22.76
N GLN A 146 -5.59 12.68 22.09
CA GLN A 146 -6.83 12.24 22.71
C GLN A 146 -6.59 11.16 23.78
N ASN A 147 -5.80 10.13 23.47
CA ASN A 147 -5.46 9.06 24.41
C ASN A 147 -4.75 9.60 25.67
N THR A 148 -3.87 10.60 25.49
CA THR A 148 -3.19 11.23 26.61
C THR A 148 -4.18 12.00 27.49
N GLN A 149 -5.10 12.75 26.90
CA GLN A 149 -6.10 13.53 27.59
C GLN A 149 -7.07 12.62 28.36
N GLU A 150 -7.53 11.52 27.75
CA GLU A 150 -8.38 10.53 28.41
C GLU A 150 -7.65 9.85 29.59
N SER A 151 -6.37 9.56 29.45
CA SER A 151 -5.58 8.98 30.53
C SER A 151 -5.41 9.94 31.70
N GLN A 152 -5.21 11.23 31.42
CA GLN A 152 -5.11 12.26 32.45
C GLN A 152 -6.45 12.47 33.18
N THR A 153 -7.57 12.50 32.48
CA THR A 153 -8.90 12.64 33.11
C THR A 153 -9.26 11.45 33.97
N LYS A 154 -8.94 10.23 33.54
CA LYS A 154 -9.11 9.01 34.34
C LYS A 154 -8.23 9.03 35.60
N ALA A 155 -6.97 9.41 35.48
CA ALA A 155 -6.07 9.54 36.62
C ALA A 155 -6.52 10.58 37.64
N ALA A 156 -6.99 11.74 37.16
CA ALA A 156 -7.56 12.78 38.02
C ALA A 156 -8.82 12.32 38.74
N GLY A 157 -9.71 11.59 38.05
CA GLY A 157 -10.90 10.99 38.63
C GLY A 157 -10.59 9.97 39.74
N ILE A 158 -9.62 9.11 39.52
CA ILE A 158 -9.17 8.13 40.53
C ILE A 158 -8.56 8.85 41.75
N SER A 159 -7.74 9.87 41.51
CA SER A 159 -7.12 10.66 42.57
C SER A 159 -8.17 11.38 43.44
N SER A 160 -9.20 11.97 42.85
CA SER A 160 -10.29 12.64 43.58
C SER A 160 -11.14 11.67 44.36
N ALA A 161 -11.45 10.50 43.81
CA ALA A 161 -12.17 9.44 44.52
C ALA A 161 -11.37 8.88 45.71
N ALA A 162 -10.07 8.67 45.55
CA ALA A 162 -9.20 8.23 46.65
C ALA A 162 -9.14 9.28 47.77
N ALA A 163 -9.00 10.56 47.43
CA ALA A 163 -9.00 11.64 48.43
C ALA A 163 -10.33 11.73 49.21
N SER A 164 -11.44 11.52 48.49
CA SER A 164 -12.79 11.48 49.15
C SER A 164 -12.92 10.28 50.10
N ALA A 165 -12.39 9.10 49.71
CA ALA A 165 -12.43 7.91 50.56
C ALA A 165 -11.57 8.07 51.83
N VAL A 166 -10.38 8.68 51.73
CA VAL A 166 -9.52 8.98 52.87
C VAL A 166 -10.22 9.93 53.84
N LYS A 167 -10.85 11.01 53.31
CA LYS A 167 -11.56 11.96 54.14
C LYS A 167 -12.78 11.32 54.87
N ALA A 168 -13.51 10.44 54.18
CA ALA A 168 -14.61 9.71 54.79
C ALA A 168 -14.13 8.76 55.92
N TYR A 169 -12.95 8.08 55.72
CA TYR A 169 -12.35 7.23 56.73
C TYR A 169 -11.93 8.07 57.96
N GLN A 170 -11.27 9.20 57.80
CA GLN A 170 -10.88 10.09 58.89
C GLN A 170 -12.08 10.58 59.69
N ALA A 171 -13.17 10.99 59.03
CA ALA A 171 -14.40 11.43 59.69
C ALA A 171 -15.05 10.30 60.51
N ALA A 172 -15.01 9.07 60.01
CA ALA A 172 -15.50 7.91 60.74
C ALA A 172 -14.65 7.58 62.01
N GLU A 173 -13.37 7.75 61.94
CA GLU A 173 -12.40 7.55 63.02
C GLU A 173 -12.61 8.59 64.15
N GLU A 174 -12.81 9.86 63.75
CA GLU A 174 -13.12 10.94 64.70
C GLU A 174 -14.45 10.69 65.42
N ALA A 175 -15.50 10.28 64.68
CA ALA A 175 -16.79 9.96 65.24
C ALA A 175 -16.70 8.76 66.23
N PHE A 176 -15.93 7.74 65.92
CA PHE A 176 -15.72 6.59 66.80
C PHE A 176 -14.98 6.99 68.10
N SER A 177 -13.92 7.82 67.96
CA SER A 177 -13.16 8.33 69.11
C SER A 177 -14.03 9.20 70.06
N ALA A 178 -14.91 10.05 69.49
CA ALA A 178 -15.84 10.86 70.28
C ALA A 178 -16.85 10.00 71.08
N VAL A 179 -17.35 8.92 70.47
CA VAL A 179 -18.27 7.97 71.18
C VAL A 179 -17.53 7.21 72.27
N ALA A 180 -16.33 6.74 72.02
CA ALA A 180 -15.51 6.01 73.00
C ALA A 180 -15.15 6.92 74.20
N GLY A 181 -14.79 8.18 73.96
CA GLY A 181 -14.51 9.16 75.02
C GLY A 181 -15.72 9.44 75.92
N ASN A 182 -16.89 9.53 75.34
CA ASN A 182 -18.15 9.79 76.10
C ASN A 182 -18.57 8.58 76.95
N LEU A 183 -18.29 7.35 76.52
CA LEU A 183 -18.57 6.12 77.26
C LEU A 183 -17.66 6.00 78.51
N ILE A 184 -16.44 6.46 78.48
CA ILE A 184 -15.51 6.45 79.60
C ILE A 184 -15.90 7.52 80.61
N ALA A 185 -16.34 8.71 80.16
CA ALA A 185 -16.77 9.76 81.10
C ALA A 185 -18.08 9.47 81.82
N ALA A 186 -18.95 8.64 81.28
CA ALA A 186 -20.20 8.21 81.92
C ALA A 186 -20.04 7.10 83.01
N ARG A 187 -18.85 6.58 83.17
CA ARG A 187 -18.51 5.53 84.15
C ARG A 187 -17.67 6.00 85.35
N ALA A 188 -17.31 7.26 85.41
CA ALA A 188 -16.60 7.91 86.50
C ALA A 188 -17.57 8.67 87.46
#